data_30fd9df63b85f3f86e51e958de782b01
#
_entry.id   30fd9df63b85f3f86e51e958de782b01
#
_cell.length_a   1.000
_cell.length_b   1.000
_cell.length_c   1.000
_cell.angle_alpha   90.00
_cell.angle_beta   90.00
_cell.angle_gamma   90.00
#
_symmetry.space_group_name_H-M   'P 1'
#
loop_
_entity.id
_entity.type
_entity.pdbx_description
1 polymer ?
#
loop_
_entity_poly.entity_id
_entity_poly.type
_entity_poly.pdbx_seq_one_letter_code
_entity_poly.pdbx_strand_id
1 'polypeptide(L)'
;MPERTQPFTWIVKEKMAASWWPDPPVFERYKKEGISVIINCSEFDNRKDIPNIFNYYHINVPDYGLPTENQIETFLAICDKHGLNNESIVVHCVAGCGRTGQFLVVWGAKNGYIPKSMDPVKWIRKYRPCSLETIEQMNFARKMAKKY
;
A
#
# COMPACT_ATOMS: atom_id res chain seq x y z
N MET A 1 6.81 15.70 18.06
CA MET A 1 7.49 15.57 16.75
C MET A 1 6.79 14.53 15.92
N PRO A 2 6.52 14.84 14.66
CA PRO A 2 6.00 13.78 13.79
C PRO A 2 7.02 12.65 13.68
N GLU A 3 6.55 11.42 13.72
CA GLU A 3 7.42 10.28 13.51
C GLU A 3 8.06 10.33 12.13
N ARG A 4 9.33 9.96 12.08
CA ARG A 4 10.06 9.87 10.83
C ARG A 4 9.46 8.74 9.98
N THR A 5 9.18 9.02 8.70
CA THR A 5 8.71 8.01 7.76
C THR A 5 9.73 6.86 7.65
N GLN A 6 9.25 5.65 7.79
CA GLN A 6 10.08 4.45 7.69
C GLN A 6 10.18 3.97 6.24
N PRO A 7 11.33 3.38 5.84
CA PRO A 7 11.46 2.82 4.50
C PRO A 7 10.54 1.64 4.24
N PHE A 8 10.20 0.89 5.28
CA PHE A 8 9.38 -0.31 5.18
C PHE A 8 8.59 -0.51 6.48
N THR A 9 7.30 -0.81 6.36
CA THR A 9 6.42 -1.05 7.50
C THR A 9 5.49 -2.21 7.19
N TRP A 10 5.47 -3.26 8.00
CA TRP A 10 4.43 -4.26 7.94
C TRP A 10 3.10 -3.67 8.44
N ILE A 11 2.04 -3.83 7.64
CA ILE A 11 0.67 -3.51 8.06
C ILE A 11 0.03 -4.76 8.66
N VAL A 12 0.11 -5.86 7.93
CA VAL A 12 -0.23 -7.20 8.44
C VAL A 12 0.97 -8.08 8.12
N LYS A 13 1.66 -8.52 9.16
CA LYS A 13 2.91 -9.26 9.01
C LYS A 13 2.75 -10.46 8.09
N GLU A 14 3.71 -10.63 7.20
CA GLU A 14 3.77 -11.70 6.19
C GLU A 14 2.70 -11.62 5.11
N LYS A 15 1.86 -10.58 5.12
CA LYS A 15 0.79 -10.41 4.12
C LYS A 15 0.90 -9.11 3.34
N MET A 16 0.92 -7.98 4.04
CA MET A 16 0.84 -6.66 3.41
C MET A 16 1.74 -5.65 4.09
N ALA A 17 2.55 -4.95 3.31
CA ALA A 17 3.46 -3.92 3.79
C ALA A 17 3.34 -2.63 2.98
N ALA A 18 3.82 -1.55 3.57
CA ALA A 18 3.98 -0.24 2.93
C ALA A 18 5.46 0.12 2.86
N SER A 19 5.84 0.90 1.86
CA SER A 19 7.22 1.34 1.70
C SER A 19 7.28 2.71 1.04
N TRP A 20 8.37 3.42 1.27
CA TRP A 20 8.70 4.58 0.46
C TRP A 20 9.31 4.10 -0.87
N TRP A 21 9.71 5.03 -1.75
CA TRP A 21 10.32 4.70 -3.03
C TRP A 21 11.54 3.80 -2.84
N PRO A 22 11.55 2.61 -3.44
CA PRO A 22 12.63 1.66 -3.21
C PRO A 22 13.90 2.01 -3.99
N ASP A 23 15.02 1.91 -3.31
CA ASP A 23 16.37 1.94 -3.85
C ASP A 23 17.02 0.56 -3.57
N PRO A 24 18.28 0.32 -3.98
CA PRO A 24 18.91 -0.98 -3.75
C PRO A 24 18.87 -1.47 -2.30
N PRO A 25 19.17 -0.66 -1.28
CA PRO A 25 19.02 -1.11 0.11
C PRO A 25 17.59 -1.53 0.49
N VAL A 26 16.58 -0.83 -0.04
CA VAL A 26 15.17 -1.16 0.23
C VAL A 26 14.79 -2.46 -0.45
N PHE A 27 15.25 -2.72 -1.68
CA PHE A 27 15.02 -4.02 -2.33
C PHE A 27 15.64 -5.15 -1.52
N GLU A 28 16.82 -4.95 -0.93
CA GLU A 28 17.43 -5.95 -0.05
C GLU A 28 16.57 -6.19 1.19
N ARG A 29 15.96 -5.12 1.72
CA ARG A 29 15.02 -5.23 2.83
C ARG A 29 13.79 -6.06 2.43
N TYR A 30 13.25 -5.85 1.23
CA TYR A 30 12.14 -6.64 0.72
C TYR A 30 12.48 -8.13 0.66
N LYS A 31 13.66 -8.45 0.14
CA LYS A 31 14.13 -9.85 0.09
C LYS A 31 14.19 -10.46 1.48
N LYS A 32 14.80 -9.76 2.42
CA LYS A 32 14.98 -10.21 3.80
C LYS A 32 13.64 -10.44 4.48
N GLU A 33 12.66 -9.59 4.20
CA GLU A 33 11.32 -9.67 4.80
C GLU A 33 10.41 -10.69 4.08
N GLY A 34 10.85 -11.26 2.97
CA GLY A 34 10.08 -12.27 2.24
C GLY A 34 9.04 -11.72 1.28
N ILE A 35 9.19 -10.46 0.86
CA ILE A 35 8.30 -9.84 -0.14
C ILE A 35 8.47 -10.53 -1.49
N SER A 36 7.37 -10.87 -2.16
CA SER A 36 7.36 -11.45 -3.51
C SER A 36 6.74 -10.53 -4.54
N VAL A 37 5.88 -9.61 -4.11
CA VAL A 37 5.07 -8.77 -5.00
C VAL A 37 5.25 -7.31 -4.64
N ILE A 38 5.53 -6.48 -5.65
CA ILE A 38 5.65 -5.02 -5.49
C ILE A 38 4.55 -4.35 -6.30
N ILE A 39 3.77 -3.50 -5.65
CA ILE A 39 2.76 -2.66 -6.30
C ILE A 39 3.19 -1.20 -6.14
N ASN A 40 3.55 -0.59 -7.26
CA ASN A 40 3.91 0.82 -7.34
C ASN A 40 2.66 1.64 -7.69
N CYS A 41 2.19 2.47 -6.78
CA CYS A 41 1.02 3.32 -7.03
C CYS A 41 1.37 4.79 -7.24
N SER A 42 2.60 5.08 -7.65
CA SER A 42 3.01 6.43 -8.06
C SER A 42 2.80 6.65 -9.56
N GLU A 43 3.03 7.87 -10.03
CA GLU A 43 3.02 8.19 -11.45
C GLU A 43 4.29 7.74 -12.19
N PHE A 44 5.34 7.36 -11.46
CA PHE A 44 6.63 6.99 -12.04
C PHE A 44 6.77 5.47 -12.14
N ASP A 45 6.92 4.97 -13.36
CA ASP A 45 7.16 3.54 -13.60
C ASP A 45 8.65 3.23 -13.39
N ASN A 46 8.98 2.44 -12.37
CA ASN A 46 10.35 2.03 -12.06
C ASN A 46 10.63 0.58 -12.45
N ARG A 47 9.89 0.05 -13.43
CA ARG A 47 10.00 -1.36 -13.86
C ARG A 47 11.42 -1.77 -14.18
N LYS A 48 12.20 -0.88 -14.79
CA LYS A 48 13.59 -1.16 -15.18
C LYS A 48 14.51 -1.43 -13.99
N ASP A 49 14.16 -0.88 -12.83
CA ASP A 49 15.00 -1.00 -11.63
C ASP A 49 14.60 -2.17 -10.73
N ILE A 50 13.49 -2.85 -11.05
CA ILE A 50 12.96 -3.93 -10.21
C ILE A 50 13.75 -5.22 -10.43
N PRO A 51 14.34 -5.81 -9.37
CA PRO A 51 14.99 -7.12 -9.49
C PRO A 51 14.00 -8.21 -9.95
N ASN A 52 14.50 -9.13 -10.78
CA ASN A 52 13.67 -10.16 -11.41
C ASN A 52 12.98 -11.12 -10.44
N ILE A 53 13.41 -11.16 -9.20
CA ILE A 53 12.80 -12.05 -8.19
C ILE A 53 11.42 -11.57 -7.73
N PHE A 54 11.04 -10.33 -8.04
CA PHE A 54 9.76 -9.77 -7.65
C PHE A 54 8.78 -9.76 -8.81
N ASN A 55 7.50 -10.02 -8.52
CA ASN A 55 6.39 -9.71 -9.41
C ASN A 55 6.08 -8.22 -9.24
N TYR A 56 6.03 -7.47 -10.34
CA TYR A 56 5.86 -6.03 -10.30
C TYR A 56 4.59 -5.58 -11.02
N TYR A 57 3.85 -4.68 -10.38
CA TYR A 57 2.66 -4.05 -10.94
C TYR A 57 2.73 -2.54 -10.76
N HIS A 58 2.28 -1.81 -11.78
CA HIS A 58 2.22 -0.35 -11.73
C HIS A 58 0.78 0.12 -11.87
N ILE A 59 0.30 0.88 -10.88
CA ILE A 59 -1.02 1.51 -10.87
C ILE A 59 -0.78 3.01 -10.75
N ASN A 60 -0.93 3.73 -11.86
CA ASN A 60 -0.55 5.15 -11.95
C ASN A 60 -1.57 6.05 -11.26
N VAL A 61 -1.23 6.56 -10.07
CA VAL A 61 -2.03 7.57 -9.36
C VAL A 61 -1.19 8.84 -9.23
N PRO A 62 -1.69 10.00 -9.69
CA PRO A 62 -0.95 11.26 -9.56
C PRO A 62 -0.71 11.62 -8.10
N ASP A 63 0.36 12.38 -7.85
CA ASP A 63 0.69 12.81 -6.49
C ASP A 63 -0.48 13.59 -5.87
N TYR A 64 -0.74 13.34 -4.60
CA TYR A 64 -1.91 13.82 -3.85
C TYR A 64 -3.25 13.39 -4.44
N GLY A 65 -3.24 12.52 -5.47
CA GLY A 65 -4.44 12.07 -6.15
C GLY A 65 -5.20 10.96 -5.45
N LEU A 66 -6.35 10.65 -6.03
CA LEU A 66 -7.22 9.56 -5.60
C LEU A 66 -7.21 8.47 -6.67
N PRO A 67 -7.18 7.19 -6.28
CA PRO A 67 -7.37 6.11 -7.24
C PRO A 67 -8.77 6.15 -7.85
N THR A 68 -8.90 5.69 -9.09
CA THR A 68 -10.22 5.44 -9.68
C THR A 68 -10.79 4.15 -9.12
N GLU A 69 -12.10 3.96 -9.25
CA GLU A 69 -12.73 2.69 -8.84
C GLU A 69 -12.12 1.52 -9.59
N ASN A 70 -11.84 1.69 -10.87
CA ASN A 70 -11.21 0.64 -11.69
C ASN A 70 -9.81 0.29 -11.18
N GLN A 71 -9.04 1.29 -10.75
CA GLN A 71 -7.72 1.06 -10.15
C GLN A 71 -7.82 0.31 -8.82
N ILE A 72 -8.83 0.62 -8.01
CA ILE A 72 -9.09 -0.11 -6.76
C ILE A 72 -9.43 -1.57 -7.07
N GLU A 73 -10.29 -1.83 -8.03
CA GLU A 73 -10.67 -3.20 -8.43
C GLU A 73 -9.45 -3.98 -8.94
N THR A 74 -8.63 -3.35 -9.77
CA THR A 74 -7.38 -3.95 -10.27
C THR A 74 -6.45 -4.29 -9.12
N PHE A 75 -6.26 -3.36 -8.20
CA PHE A 75 -5.42 -3.58 -7.03
C PHE A 75 -5.91 -4.76 -6.18
N LEU A 76 -7.21 -4.80 -5.89
CA LEU A 76 -7.78 -5.89 -5.08
C LEU A 76 -7.64 -7.24 -5.77
N ALA A 77 -7.81 -7.28 -7.10
CA ALA A 77 -7.64 -8.52 -7.87
C ALA A 77 -6.19 -9.02 -7.81
N ILE A 78 -5.22 -8.12 -7.91
CA ILE A 78 -3.81 -8.47 -7.76
C ILE A 78 -3.55 -9.04 -6.36
N CYS A 79 -4.06 -8.38 -5.32
CA CYS A 79 -3.87 -8.82 -3.95
C CYS A 79 -4.52 -10.19 -3.70
N ASP A 80 -5.70 -10.42 -4.22
CA ASP A 80 -6.39 -11.72 -4.08
C ASP A 80 -5.60 -12.84 -4.76
N LYS A 81 -5.14 -12.59 -5.98
CA LYS A 81 -4.35 -13.58 -6.75
C LYS A 81 -3.13 -14.05 -5.97
N HIS A 82 -2.35 -13.10 -5.47
CA HIS A 82 -1.10 -13.41 -4.77
C HIS A 82 -1.35 -13.89 -3.35
N GLY A 83 -2.39 -13.39 -2.69
CA GLY A 83 -2.80 -13.84 -1.37
C GLY A 83 -3.19 -15.30 -1.32
N LEU A 84 -3.82 -15.81 -2.38
CA LEU A 84 -4.18 -17.23 -2.51
C LEU A 84 -2.93 -18.13 -2.53
N ASN A 85 -1.81 -17.60 -2.95
CA ASN A 85 -0.52 -18.32 -2.98
C ASN A 85 0.34 -18.03 -1.75
N ASN A 86 -0.22 -17.37 -0.74
CA ASN A 86 0.50 -16.96 0.48
C ASN A 86 1.72 -16.07 0.20
N GLU A 87 1.66 -15.27 -0.85
CA GLU A 87 2.73 -14.35 -1.21
C GLU A 87 2.56 -13.01 -0.48
N SER A 88 3.67 -12.45 -0.01
CA SER A 88 3.68 -11.18 0.69
C SER A 88 3.83 -10.02 -0.28
N ILE A 89 3.04 -8.98 -0.06
CA ILE A 89 2.91 -7.83 -0.97
C ILE A 89 3.39 -6.57 -0.28
N VAL A 90 4.14 -5.73 -1.01
CA VAL A 90 4.46 -4.37 -0.58
C VAL A 90 3.85 -3.38 -1.57
N VAL A 91 3.25 -2.32 -1.03
CA VAL A 91 2.71 -1.19 -1.80
C VAL A 91 3.57 0.02 -1.53
N HIS A 92 3.99 0.74 -2.58
CA HIS A 92 4.73 1.98 -2.42
C HIS A 92 4.24 3.06 -3.39
N CYS A 93 4.49 4.29 -3.03
CA CYS A 93 4.44 5.45 -3.92
C CYS A 93 5.79 6.17 -3.80
N VAL A 94 5.84 7.47 -3.51
CA VAL A 94 7.12 8.14 -3.27
C VAL A 94 7.47 8.11 -1.78
N ALA A 95 6.64 8.67 -0.91
CA ALA A 95 6.83 8.60 0.54
C ALA A 95 6.23 7.33 1.15
N GLY A 96 5.35 6.67 0.45
CA GLY A 96 4.62 5.51 0.96
C GLY A 96 3.54 5.91 1.96
N CYS A 97 2.94 7.06 1.78
CA CYS A 97 1.99 7.65 2.73
C CYS A 97 0.61 7.88 2.14
N GLY A 98 0.45 8.86 1.26
CA GLY A 98 -0.87 9.27 0.77
C GLY A 98 -1.54 8.28 -0.16
N ARG A 99 -0.96 8.08 -1.34
CA ARG A 99 -1.49 7.14 -2.33
C ARG A 99 -1.49 5.72 -1.80
N THR A 100 -0.38 5.30 -1.22
CA THR A 100 -0.21 3.98 -0.59
C THR A 100 -1.26 3.75 0.50
N GLY A 101 -1.48 4.71 1.38
CA GLY A 101 -2.43 4.58 2.48
C GLY A 101 -3.85 4.30 2.03
N GLN A 102 -4.29 4.90 0.93
CA GLN A 102 -5.62 4.69 0.38
C GLN A 102 -5.83 3.23 -0.03
N PHE A 103 -4.87 2.66 -0.76
CA PHE A 103 -4.92 1.26 -1.17
C PHE A 103 -4.91 0.31 0.03
N LEU A 104 -4.09 0.60 1.03
CA LEU A 104 -3.98 -0.24 2.22
C LEU A 104 -5.28 -0.25 3.04
N VAL A 105 -5.95 0.89 3.15
CA VAL A 105 -7.26 0.94 3.83
C VAL A 105 -8.28 0.08 3.11
N VAL A 106 -8.36 0.19 1.78
CA VAL A 106 -9.31 -0.62 1.00
C VAL A 106 -9.03 -2.11 1.17
N TRP A 107 -7.76 -2.49 1.09
CA TRP A 107 -7.36 -3.88 1.30
C TRP A 107 -7.72 -4.36 2.71
N GLY A 108 -7.45 -3.55 3.71
CA GLY A 108 -7.74 -3.89 5.11
C GLY A 108 -9.24 -4.04 5.36
N ALA A 109 -10.05 -3.16 4.77
CA ALA A 109 -11.51 -3.24 4.87
C ALA A 109 -12.05 -4.51 4.23
N LYS A 110 -11.63 -4.78 2.99
CA LYS A 110 -12.09 -5.96 2.26
C LYS A 110 -11.75 -7.27 2.97
N ASN A 111 -10.59 -7.33 3.58
CA ASN A 111 -10.09 -8.56 4.22
C ASN A 111 -10.42 -8.64 5.72
N GLY A 112 -11.23 -7.71 6.24
CA GLY A 112 -11.72 -7.80 7.60
C GLY A 112 -10.74 -7.39 8.69
N TYR A 113 -9.69 -6.65 8.35
CA TYR A 113 -8.69 -6.22 9.33
C TYR A 113 -9.06 -4.93 10.07
N ILE A 114 -9.99 -4.14 9.52
CA ILE A 114 -10.39 -2.89 10.15
C ILE A 114 -11.63 -3.13 11.02
N PRO A 115 -11.55 -2.93 12.34
CA PRO A 115 -12.75 -3.03 13.19
C PRO A 115 -13.83 -2.06 12.71
N LYS A 116 -15.07 -2.50 12.67
CA LYS A 116 -16.21 -1.68 12.19
C LYS A 116 -16.38 -0.40 13.00
N SER A 117 -16.01 -0.42 14.27
CA SER A 117 -16.11 0.74 15.17
C SER A 117 -14.93 1.69 15.05
N MET A 118 -13.91 1.36 14.28
CA MET A 118 -12.69 2.16 14.17
C MET A 118 -12.69 2.99 12.88
N ASP A 119 -12.27 4.26 12.98
CA ASP A 119 -11.99 5.09 11.81
C ASP A 119 -10.86 4.45 10.99
N PRO A 120 -11.08 4.17 9.69
CA PRO A 120 -10.03 3.59 8.85
C PRO A 120 -8.74 4.40 8.81
N VAL A 121 -8.84 5.73 8.91
CA VAL A 121 -7.68 6.62 8.97
C VAL A 121 -6.84 6.32 10.23
N LYS A 122 -7.50 6.18 11.37
CA LYS A 122 -6.82 5.81 12.62
C LYS A 122 -6.20 4.43 12.53
N TRP A 123 -6.91 3.49 11.89
CA TRP A 123 -6.41 2.12 11.74
C TRP A 123 -5.07 2.08 11.00
N ILE A 124 -4.99 2.69 9.82
CA ILE A 124 -3.75 2.65 9.02
C ILE A 124 -2.62 3.43 9.71
N ARG A 125 -2.95 4.53 10.39
CA ARG A 125 -1.96 5.36 11.10
C ARG A 125 -1.38 4.70 12.35
N LYS A 126 -2.04 3.67 12.88
CA LYS A 126 -1.45 2.85 13.95
C LYS A 126 -0.17 2.16 13.48
N TYR A 127 -0.15 1.74 12.22
CA TYR A 127 0.99 1.00 11.67
C TYR A 127 1.97 1.92 10.96
N ARG A 128 1.44 2.91 10.25
CA ARG A 128 2.26 3.86 9.49
C ARG A 128 1.69 5.27 9.65
N PRO A 129 2.22 6.03 10.63
CA PRO A 129 1.65 7.32 11.03
C PRO A 129 1.53 8.37 9.93
N CYS A 130 2.38 8.33 8.91
CA CYS A 130 2.34 9.28 7.79
C CYS A 130 1.19 9.04 6.82
N SER A 131 0.43 7.95 6.96
CA SER A 131 -0.58 7.54 6.00
C SER A 131 -1.67 8.56 5.81
N LEU A 132 -2.04 8.80 4.54
CA LEU A 132 -3.09 9.72 4.10
C LEU A 132 -2.73 11.19 4.35
N GLU A 133 -2.37 11.87 3.26
CA GLU A 133 -1.78 13.21 3.33
C GLU A 133 -2.80 14.35 3.21
N THR A 134 -3.92 14.11 2.52
CA THR A 134 -4.93 15.15 2.30
C THR A 134 -6.29 14.76 2.87
N ILE A 135 -7.15 15.77 3.10
CA ILE A 135 -8.53 15.53 3.57
C ILE A 135 -9.29 14.70 2.53
N GLU A 136 -9.08 14.96 1.25
CA GLU A 136 -9.70 14.21 0.16
C GLU A 136 -9.31 12.73 0.21
N GLN A 137 -8.03 12.44 0.45
CA GLN A 137 -7.54 11.07 0.59
C GLN A 137 -8.17 10.38 1.81
N MET A 138 -8.26 11.07 2.93
CA MET A 138 -8.90 10.54 4.15
C MET A 138 -10.37 10.21 3.92
N ASN A 139 -11.09 11.13 3.28
CA ASN A 139 -12.51 10.94 2.98
C ASN A 139 -12.74 9.81 1.98
N PHE A 140 -11.86 9.71 0.97
CA PHE A 140 -11.91 8.61 0.02
C PHE A 140 -11.72 7.26 0.72
N ALA A 141 -10.70 7.16 1.58
CA ALA A 141 -10.43 5.95 2.34
C ALA A 141 -11.63 5.53 3.19
N ARG A 142 -12.25 6.49 3.88
CA ARG A 142 -13.46 6.23 4.69
C ARG A 142 -14.63 5.75 3.84
N LYS A 143 -14.84 6.39 2.69
CA LYS A 143 -15.90 6.02 1.74
C LYS A 143 -15.70 4.60 1.23
N MET A 144 -14.49 4.29 0.78
CA MET A 144 -14.18 2.98 0.22
C MET A 144 -14.21 1.87 1.28
N ALA A 145 -13.83 2.18 2.51
CA ALA A 145 -13.90 1.21 3.60
C ALA A 145 -15.35 0.79 3.91
N LYS A 146 -16.30 1.70 3.71
CA LYS A 146 -17.74 1.37 3.88
C LYS A 146 -18.26 0.48 2.76
N LYS A 147 -17.67 0.58 1.57
CA LYS A 147 -18.07 -0.22 0.42
C LYS A 147 -17.59 -1.68 0.57
N TYR A 148 -16.47 -1.88 1.18
CA TYR A 148 -15.84 -3.19 1.36
C TYR A 148 -15.83 -3.60 2.82
#